data_3290f6d9d7dce75573079ad30c7e145a
#
_entry.id   3290f6d9d7dce75573079ad30c7e145a
#
_cell.length_a   1.000
_cell.length_b   1.000
_cell.length_c   1.000
_cell.angle_alpha   90.00
_cell.angle_beta   90.00
_cell.angle_gamma   90.00
#
_symmetry.space_group_name_H-M   'P 1'
#
loop_
_entity.id
_entity.type
_entity.pdbx_description
1 polymer ?
#
loop_
_entity_poly.entity_id
_entity_poly.type
_entity_poly.pdbx_seq_one_letter_code
_entity_poly.pdbx_strand_id
1 'polypeptide(L)'
;MEIRQMHTFVQVARLGSFSKAAEMLGYSQSAVTVQIRLLENELETKLFDRMGKKISLTPQGTQFYEHCNRILYELEWIMLSMKTNQELKDSLHIGTIASLCTVKFPSLLDKFHSLYPKVNIKITLDAPEKLIQMMEHNELDLIYILDEPRWKRDWIKVIEEEEPIVFVSSANSPLASRKDLMLQDILDEPFFLTEKNSNYRQALDQHLAMKARPLRPILEIYDTEFIIKMMKQHNGLSFLPYFAVEKFIQNGDLAMLDIKEIEISMYRQIFYHKDKFCTREMKEFIRLVKESENDHSQVIQ
;
A
#
# COMPACT_ATOMS: atom_id res chain seq x y z
N MET A 1 9.09 -14.80 27.16
CA MET A 1 8.47 -13.62 26.53
C MET A 1 6.97 -13.81 26.49
N GLU A 2 6.20 -12.88 27.05
CA GLU A 2 4.74 -12.95 27.15
C GLU A 2 4.08 -11.91 26.24
N ILE A 3 2.87 -12.21 25.73
CA ILE A 3 2.07 -11.31 24.91
C ILE A 3 1.82 -9.96 25.63
N ARG A 4 1.60 -10.03 26.95
CA ARG A 4 1.41 -8.84 27.79
C ARG A 4 2.63 -7.93 27.75
N GLN A 5 3.83 -8.48 27.77
CA GLN A 5 5.08 -7.70 27.69
C GLN A 5 5.26 -7.04 26.34
N MET A 6 4.91 -7.75 25.24
CA MET A 6 4.91 -7.16 23.89
C MET A 6 3.90 -6.00 23.79
N HIS A 7 2.68 -6.19 24.30
CA HIS A 7 1.67 -5.13 24.31
C HIS A 7 2.13 -3.91 25.11
N THR A 8 2.70 -4.13 26.29
CA THR A 8 3.28 -3.05 27.12
C THR A 8 4.41 -2.33 26.39
N PHE A 9 5.31 -3.07 25.74
CA PHE A 9 6.40 -2.51 24.96
C PHE A 9 5.90 -1.62 23.81
N VAL A 10 4.94 -2.10 23.03
CA VAL A 10 4.34 -1.34 21.91
C VAL A 10 3.69 -0.05 22.42
N GLN A 11 2.97 -0.09 23.54
CA GLN A 11 2.33 1.11 24.11
C GLN A 11 3.37 2.13 24.64
N VAL A 12 4.45 1.67 25.28
CA VAL A 12 5.55 2.57 25.71
C VAL A 12 6.22 3.21 24.50
N ALA A 13 6.48 2.44 23.44
CA ALA A 13 7.09 2.93 22.21
C ALA A 13 6.20 3.99 21.53
N ARG A 14 4.90 3.70 21.42
CA ARG A 14 3.90 4.58 20.79
C ARG A 14 3.74 5.92 21.51
N LEU A 15 3.67 5.88 22.84
CA LEU A 15 3.43 7.07 23.66
C LEU A 15 4.71 7.82 24.04
N GLY A 16 5.90 7.22 23.83
CA GLY A 16 7.18 7.77 24.24
C GLY A 16 7.28 8.03 25.76
N SER A 17 6.48 7.31 26.58
CA SER A 17 6.36 7.57 28.01
C SER A 17 5.87 6.33 28.76
N PHE A 18 6.67 5.91 29.76
CA PHE A 18 6.29 4.82 30.67
C PHE A 18 5.05 5.17 31.51
N SER A 19 4.95 6.43 31.97
CA SER A 19 3.82 6.88 32.80
C SER A 19 2.51 6.90 32.02
N LYS A 20 2.52 7.46 30.80
CA LYS A 20 1.32 7.48 29.93
C LYS A 20 0.90 6.06 29.50
N ALA A 21 1.86 5.20 29.22
CA ALA A 21 1.57 3.80 28.90
C ALA A 21 0.97 3.05 30.10
N ALA A 22 1.48 3.31 31.30
CA ALA A 22 0.94 2.73 32.53
C ALA A 22 -0.50 3.17 32.78
N GLU A 23 -0.79 4.46 32.66
CA GLU A 23 -2.16 5.00 32.78
C GLU A 23 -3.11 4.37 31.76
N MET A 24 -2.72 4.31 30.48
CA MET A 24 -3.53 3.71 29.41
C MET A 24 -3.80 2.22 29.66
N LEU A 25 -2.81 1.48 30.20
CA LEU A 25 -2.91 0.05 30.42
C LEU A 25 -3.54 -0.32 31.77
N GLY A 26 -3.84 0.65 32.63
CA GLY A 26 -4.36 0.42 33.99
C GLY A 26 -3.30 -0.21 34.93
N TYR A 27 -2.02 0.06 34.71
CA TYR A 27 -0.90 -0.44 35.50
C TYR A 27 -0.21 0.68 36.28
N SER A 28 0.57 0.32 37.31
CA SER A 28 1.54 1.25 37.87
C SER A 28 2.75 1.43 36.93
N GLN A 29 3.37 2.61 36.95
CA GLN A 29 4.59 2.86 36.17
C GLN A 29 5.73 1.88 36.54
N SER A 30 5.83 1.48 37.80
CA SER A 30 6.80 0.48 38.26
C SER A 30 6.54 -0.89 37.61
N ALA A 31 5.27 -1.33 37.49
CA ALA A 31 4.92 -2.58 36.84
C ALA A 31 5.29 -2.56 35.34
N VAL A 32 5.00 -1.47 34.63
CA VAL A 32 5.41 -1.29 33.22
C VAL A 32 6.94 -1.34 33.09
N THR A 33 7.67 -0.67 33.99
CA THR A 33 9.14 -0.68 33.98
C THR A 33 9.71 -2.07 34.21
N VAL A 34 9.13 -2.85 35.12
CA VAL A 34 9.53 -4.24 35.39
C VAL A 34 9.27 -5.14 34.15
N GLN A 35 8.08 -5.02 33.53
CA GLN A 35 7.76 -5.80 32.33
C GLN A 35 8.74 -5.54 31.20
N ILE A 36 9.08 -4.28 30.92
CA ILE A 36 10.07 -3.93 29.89
C ILE A 36 11.46 -4.45 30.24
N ARG A 37 11.88 -4.33 31.51
CA ARG A 37 13.17 -4.86 31.95
C ARG A 37 13.26 -6.38 31.79
N LEU A 38 12.21 -7.10 32.12
CA LEU A 38 12.16 -8.56 31.95
C LEU A 38 12.25 -8.94 30.46
N LEU A 39 11.55 -8.22 29.60
CA LEU A 39 11.60 -8.40 28.17
C LEU A 39 13.01 -8.12 27.60
N GLU A 40 13.63 -7.00 27.98
CA GLU A 40 15.00 -6.65 27.58
C GLU A 40 16.03 -7.68 28.06
N ASN A 41 15.84 -8.21 29.28
CA ASN A 41 16.73 -9.25 29.81
C ASN A 41 16.58 -10.57 29.05
N GLU A 42 15.36 -10.98 28.71
CA GLU A 42 15.11 -12.23 27.95
C GLU A 42 15.66 -12.13 26.52
N LEU A 43 15.60 -10.94 25.91
CA LEU A 43 16.13 -10.67 24.57
C LEU A 43 17.64 -10.33 24.57
N GLU A 44 18.25 -10.27 25.77
CA GLU A 44 19.66 -9.89 25.97
C GLU A 44 20.04 -8.57 25.26
N THR A 45 19.07 -7.65 25.10
CA THR A 45 19.29 -6.38 24.42
C THR A 45 18.45 -5.25 25.01
N LYS A 46 18.86 -4.00 24.75
CA LYS A 46 18.08 -2.82 25.12
C LYS A 46 17.15 -2.44 23.96
N LEU A 47 15.89 -2.23 24.30
CA LEU A 47 14.85 -1.84 23.35
C LEU A 47 14.59 -0.33 23.38
N PHE A 48 14.94 0.34 24.50
CA PHE A 48 14.75 1.77 24.65
C PHE A 48 16.07 2.48 25.03
N ASP A 49 16.33 3.61 24.36
CA ASP A 49 17.28 4.61 24.81
C ASP A 49 16.58 5.59 25.74
N ARG A 50 17.23 5.87 26.89
CA ARG A 50 16.75 6.79 27.93
C ARG A 50 17.70 7.96 28.03
N MET A 51 17.50 9.00 27.22
CA MET A 51 18.28 10.23 27.28
C MET A 51 17.51 11.33 28.02
N GLY A 52 17.76 11.45 29.34
CA GLY A 52 17.02 12.37 30.19
C GLY A 52 15.53 12.05 30.29
N LYS A 53 14.67 12.98 29.84
CA LYS A 53 13.22 12.82 29.84
C LYS A 53 12.66 12.23 28.53
N LYS A 54 13.50 12.05 27.50
CA LYS A 54 13.08 11.48 26.22
C LYS A 54 13.34 9.98 26.19
N ILE A 55 12.36 9.25 25.70
CA ILE A 55 12.41 7.81 25.46
C ILE A 55 12.28 7.61 23.96
N SER A 56 13.25 6.92 23.37
CA SER A 56 13.27 6.51 21.95
C SER A 56 13.59 5.03 21.84
N LEU A 57 13.22 4.43 20.72
CA LEU A 57 13.60 3.05 20.42
C LEU A 57 15.09 2.99 20.03
N THR A 58 15.76 1.92 20.45
CA THR A 58 17.04 1.53 19.86
C THR A 58 16.82 0.96 18.45
N PRO A 59 17.86 0.72 17.63
CA PRO A 59 17.71 -0.01 16.37
C PRO A 59 17.05 -1.38 16.55
N GLN A 60 17.44 -2.13 17.59
CA GLN A 60 16.85 -3.41 17.97
C GLN A 60 15.40 -3.24 18.43
N GLY A 61 15.12 -2.16 19.20
CA GLY A 61 13.77 -1.79 19.61
C GLY A 61 12.86 -1.49 18.43
N THR A 62 13.36 -0.83 17.38
CA THR A 62 12.60 -0.55 16.16
C THR A 62 12.24 -1.84 15.42
N GLN A 63 13.20 -2.73 15.22
CA GLN A 63 12.97 -4.02 14.61
C GLN A 63 11.96 -4.87 15.43
N PHE A 64 12.15 -4.90 16.75
CA PHE A 64 11.25 -5.62 17.65
C PHE A 64 9.84 -5.03 17.66
N TYR A 65 9.69 -3.70 17.51
CA TYR A 65 8.40 -3.01 17.41
C TYR A 65 7.59 -3.49 16.19
N GLU A 66 8.24 -3.64 15.05
CA GLU A 66 7.60 -4.13 13.83
C GLU A 66 7.12 -5.59 14.00
N HIS A 67 7.96 -6.44 14.60
CA HIS A 67 7.57 -7.83 14.88
C HIS A 67 6.44 -7.94 15.90
N CYS A 68 6.49 -7.15 16.99
CA CYS A 68 5.42 -7.12 17.97
C CYS A 68 4.08 -6.70 17.39
N ASN A 69 4.06 -5.67 16.54
CA ASN A 69 2.83 -5.24 15.90
C ASN A 69 2.20 -6.35 15.05
N ARG A 70 3.01 -7.11 14.28
CA ARG A 70 2.51 -8.26 13.51
C ARG A 70 1.94 -9.36 14.40
N ILE A 71 2.64 -9.74 15.46
CA ILE A 71 2.19 -10.79 16.39
C ILE A 71 0.90 -10.37 17.10
N LEU A 72 0.83 -9.14 17.60
CA LEU A 72 -0.36 -8.62 18.29
C LEU A 72 -1.56 -8.51 17.34
N TYR A 73 -1.32 -8.15 16.08
CA TYR A 73 -2.32 -8.15 15.03
C TYR A 73 -2.89 -9.57 14.80
N GLU A 74 -2.03 -10.57 14.65
CA GLU A 74 -2.46 -11.97 14.48
C GLU A 74 -3.22 -12.50 15.71
N LEU A 75 -2.81 -12.14 16.90
CA LEU A 75 -3.52 -12.51 18.13
C LEU A 75 -4.91 -11.89 18.24
N GLU A 76 -5.02 -10.60 17.91
CA GLU A 76 -6.34 -9.96 17.82
C GLU A 76 -7.21 -10.67 16.80
N TRP A 77 -6.60 -11.11 15.71
CA TRP A 77 -7.26 -11.86 14.64
C TRP A 77 -7.82 -13.20 15.15
N ILE A 78 -7.00 -14.00 15.87
CA ILE A 78 -7.43 -15.26 16.49
C ILE A 78 -8.60 -15.00 17.45
N MET A 79 -8.47 -14.01 18.33
CA MET A 79 -9.52 -13.65 19.29
C MET A 79 -10.83 -13.23 18.61
N LEU A 80 -10.76 -12.54 17.47
CA LEU A 80 -11.90 -12.14 16.67
C LEU A 80 -12.54 -13.33 15.94
N SER A 81 -11.74 -14.19 15.32
CA SER A 81 -12.21 -15.38 14.59
C SER A 81 -12.93 -16.37 15.52
N MET A 82 -12.50 -16.45 16.78
CA MET A 82 -13.14 -17.31 17.79
C MET A 82 -14.48 -16.72 18.32
N LYS A 83 -14.71 -15.43 18.16
CA LYS A 83 -15.98 -14.76 18.53
C LYS A 83 -17.04 -14.82 17.42
N THR A 84 -16.90 -15.73 16.46
CA THR A 84 -17.57 -15.81 15.18
C THR A 84 -19.04 -16.22 15.24
N ASN A 85 -19.92 -15.45 15.86
CA ASN A 85 -21.37 -15.60 15.61
C ASN A 85 -22.11 -14.27 15.41
N GLN A 86 -21.39 -13.16 15.24
CA GLN A 86 -22.01 -11.89 14.83
C GLN A 86 -21.70 -11.61 13.36
N GLU A 87 -22.73 -11.60 12.53
CA GLU A 87 -22.65 -11.16 11.14
C GLU A 87 -22.04 -9.77 11.07
N LEU A 88 -21.05 -9.58 10.16
CA LEU A 88 -20.55 -8.25 9.82
C LEU A 88 -21.66 -7.50 9.09
N LYS A 89 -21.97 -6.28 9.51
CA LYS A 89 -23.08 -5.47 8.99
C LYS A 89 -22.82 -3.97 9.00
N ASP A 90 -21.67 -3.55 9.52
CA ASP A 90 -21.32 -2.13 9.58
C ASP A 90 -20.84 -1.63 8.21
N SER A 91 -20.63 -0.36 8.06
CA SER A 91 -20.12 0.23 6.84
C SER A 91 -18.60 0.22 6.80
N LEU A 92 -18.03 0.08 5.59
CA LEU A 92 -16.60 0.20 5.32
C LEU A 92 -16.38 1.26 4.25
N HIS A 93 -15.72 2.36 4.58
CA HIS A 93 -15.43 3.45 3.66
C HIS A 93 -13.96 3.45 3.26
N ILE A 94 -13.67 3.12 2.02
CA ILE A 94 -12.32 2.93 1.47
C ILE A 94 -11.99 4.06 0.50
N GLY A 95 -10.83 4.68 0.69
CA GLY A 95 -10.24 5.56 -0.31
C GLY A 95 -9.29 4.80 -1.23
N THR A 96 -9.37 5.02 -2.54
CA THR A 96 -8.46 4.38 -3.49
C THR A 96 -8.31 5.23 -4.76
N ILE A 97 -7.36 4.84 -5.62
CA ILE A 97 -7.15 5.46 -6.94
C ILE A 97 -7.88 4.67 -8.04
N ALA A 98 -8.15 5.33 -9.16
CA ALA A 98 -8.94 4.74 -10.26
C ALA A 98 -8.36 3.41 -10.78
N SER A 99 -7.05 3.32 -11.02
CA SER A 99 -6.40 2.10 -11.54
C SER A 99 -6.57 0.89 -10.63
N LEU A 100 -6.36 1.07 -9.31
CA LEU A 100 -6.58 0.00 -8.33
C LEU A 100 -8.05 -0.38 -8.25
N CYS A 101 -8.95 0.62 -8.23
CA CYS A 101 -10.39 0.39 -8.18
C CYS A 101 -10.88 -0.45 -9.38
N THR A 102 -10.44 -0.12 -10.58
CA THR A 102 -10.87 -0.81 -11.79
C THR A 102 -10.31 -2.23 -11.90
N VAL A 103 -9.06 -2.44 -11.49
CA VAL A 103 -8.36 -3.72 -11.73
C VAL A 103 -8.45 -4.68 -10.55
N LYS A 104 -8.16 -4.20 -9.34
CA LYS A 104 -8.06 -5.06 -8.14
C LYS A 104 -9.39 -5.21 -7.38
N PHE A 105 -10.18 -4.14 -7.31
CA PHE A 105 -11.40 -4.15 -6.48
C PHE A 105 -12.51 -5.07 -6.98
N PRO A 106 -12.77 -5.29 -8.29
CA PRO A 106 -13.87 -6.15 -8.69
C PRO A 106 -13.80 -7.56 -8.10
N SER A 107 -12.68 -8.25 -8.25
CA SER A 107 -12.49 -9.59 -7.69
C SER A 107 -12.45 -9.60 -6.16
N LEU A 108 -11.84 -8.57 -5.56
CA LEU A 108 -11.75 -8.41 -4.12
C LEU A 108 -13.13 -8.18 -3.48
N LEU A 109 -13.95 -7.31 -4.08
CA LEU A 109 -15.28 -6.99 -3.61
C LEU A 109 -16.27 -8.13 -3.84
N ASP A 110 -16.15 -8.87 -4.94
CA ASP A 110 -16.96 -10.08 -5.19
C ASP A 110 -16.72 -11.11 -4.07
N LYS A 111 -15.44 -11.38 -3.75
CA LYS A 111 -15.07 -12.29 -2.65
C LYS A 111 -15.54 -11.74 -1.29
N PHE A 112 -15.35 -10.43 -1.04
CA PHE A 112 -15.78 -9.79 0.21
C PHE A 112 -17.30 -9.84 0.38
N HIS A 113 -18.06 -9.48 -0.67
CA HIS A 113 -19.53 -9.49 -0.61
C HIS A 113 -20.10 -10.91 -0.46
N SER A 114 -19.48 -11.89 -1.10
CA SER A 114 -19.87 -13.30 -0.94
C SER A 114 -19.73 -13.79 0.50
N LEU A 115 -18.69 -13.32 1.22
CA LEU A 115 -18.45 -13.68 2.62
C LEU A 115 -19.27 -12.81 3.60
N TYR A 116 -19.48 -11.54 3.27
CA TYR A 116 -20.07 -10.53 4.16
C TYR A 116 -21.16 -9.70 3.45
N PRO A 117 -22.28 -10.32 3.03
CA PRO A 117 -23.29 -9.68 2.16
C PRO A 117 -24.04 -8.52 2.82
N LYS A 118 -23.93 -8.35 4.14
CA LYS A 118 -24.61 -7.27 4.87
C LYS A 118 -23.75 -6.05 5.12
N VAL A 119 -22.47 -6.09 4.76
CA VAL A 119 -21.56 -4.94 4.90
C VAL A 119 -21.82 -3.95 3.78
N ASN A 120 -22.03 -2.69 4.14
CA ASN A 120 -22.15 -1.62 3.16
C ASN A 120 -20.76 -1.05 2.85
N ILE A 121 -20.31 -1.18 1.59
CA ILE A 121 -19.03 -0.67 1.15
C ILE A 121 -19.23 0.65 0.40
N LYS A 122 -18.50 1.67 0.84
CA LYS A 122 -18.39 2.96 0.15
C LYS A 122 -16.96 3.14 -0.33
N ILE A 123 -16.79 3.51 -1.61
CA ILE A 123 -15.48 3.77 -2.21
C ILE A 123 -15.43 5.23 -2.61
N THR A 124 -14.32 5.90 -2.26
CA THR A 124 -13.99 7.25 -2.71
C THR A 124 -12.76 7.18 -3.60
N LEU A 125 -12.89 7.72 -4.81
CA LEU A 125 -11.79 7.84 -5.77
C LEU A 125 -11.23 9.25 -5.74
N ASP A 126 -9.92 9.38 -5.50
CA ASP A 126 -9.23 10.67 -5.57
C ASP A 126 -7.71 10.43 -5.72
N ALA A 127 -6.93 11.51 -5.86
CA ALA A 127 -5.47 11.47 -5.80
C ALA A 127 -4.97 11.07 -4.39
N PRO A 128 -3.82 10.38 -4.29
CA PRO A 128 -3.27 9.91 -3.00
C PRO A 128 -3.20 10.97 -1.92
N GLU A 129 -2.76 12.19 -2.25
CA GLU A 129 -2.65 13.31 -1.30
C GLU A 129 -4.00 13.67 -0.67
N LYS A 130 -5.05 13.68 -1.48
CA LYS A 130 -6.40 13.98 -1.02
C LYS A 130 -6.96 12.85 -0.16
N LEU A 131 -6.76 11.61 -0.56
CA LEU A 131 -7.17 10.43 0.21
C LEU A 131 -6.48 10.38 1.57
N ILE A 132 -5.18 10.73 1.62
CA ILE A 132 -4.43 10.85 2.87
C ILE A 132 -5.05 11.90 3.79
N GLN A 133 -5.36 13.09 3.26
CA GLN A 133 -6.03 14.14 4.04
C GLN A 133 -7.38 13.66 4.61
N MET A 134 -8.21 13.01 3.79
CA MET A 134 -9.50 12.47 4.22
C MET A 134 -9.33 11.39 5.31
N MET A 135 -8.33 10.51 5.18
CA MET A 135 -8.02 9.50 6.20
C MET A 135 -7.58 10.16 7.52
N GLU A 136 -6.73 11.20 7.45
CA GLU A 136 -6.29 11.95 8.64
C GLU A 136 -7.43 12.69 9.34
N HIS A 137 -8.45 13.12 8.58
CA HIS A 137 -9.67 13.74 9.12
C HIS A 137 -10.75 12.73 9.52
N ASN A 138 -10.43 11.42 9.51
CA ASN A 138 -11.37 10.33 9.85
C ASN A 138 -12.61 10.25 8.92
N GLU A 139 -12.50 10.76 7.69
CA GLU A 139 -13.54 10.65 6.67
C GLU A 139 -13.51 9.31 5.93
N LEU A 140 -12.35 8.61 5.98
CA LEU A 140 -12.14 7.28 5.44
C LEU A 140 -11.72 6.32 6.56
N ASP A 141 -12.06 5.04 6.41
CA ASP A 141 -11.63 4.00 7.34
C ASP A 141 -10.20 3.56 7.05
N LEU A 142 -9.89 3.37 5.78
CA LEU A 142 -8.57 3.07 5.27
C LEU A 142 -8.41 3.59 3.85
N ILE A 143 -7.15 3.67 3.39
CA ILE A 143 -6.84 3.96 1.99
C ILE A 143 -6.00 2.83 1.39
N TYR A 144 -6.24 2.52 0.11
CA TYR A 144 -5.42 1.62 -0.69
C TYR A 144 -4.94 2.38 -1.92
N ILE A 145 -3.67 2.73 -1.97
CA ILE A 145 -3.09 3.63 -2.97
C ILE A 145 -1.85 3.01 -3.63
N LEU A 146 -1.50 3.55 -4.80
CA LEU A 146 -0.23 3.33 -5.49
C LEU A 146 0.56 4.62 -5.43
N ASP A 147 1.72 4.61 -4.78
CA ASP A 147 2.53 5.81 -4.56
C ASP A 147 3.99 5.43 -4.29
N GLU A 148 4.89 6.43 -4.21
CA GLU A 148 6.19 6.25 -3.57
C GLU A 148 6.01 5.74 -2.14
N PRO A 149 7.04 5.12 -1.52
CA PRO A 149 6.94 4.68 -0.13
C PRO A 149 6.54 5.83 0.79
N ARG A 150 5.35 5.77 1.35
CA ARG A 150 4.83 6.78 2.29
C ARG A 150 4.96 6.30 3.71
N TRP A 151 5.34 7.18 4.61
CA TRP A 151 5.38 6.90 6.04
C TRP A 151 5.08 8.14 6.86
N LYS A 152 4.28 7.96 7.90
CA LYS A 152 4.04 8.96 8.93
C LYS A 152 3.85 8.27 10.28
N ARG A 153 4.32 8.88 11.38
CA ARG A 153 4.24 8.31 12.73
C ARG A 153 2.81 7.96 13.17
N ASP A 154 1.83 8.66 12.62
CA ASP A 154 0.43 8.51 12.99
C ASP A 154 -0.35 7.55 12.07
N TRP A 155 0.35 6.83 11.19
CA TRP A 155 -0.26 5.84 10.29
C TRP A 155 0.14 4.42 10.65
N ILE A 156 -0.79 3.50 10.48
CA ILE A 156 -0.55 2.06 10.49
C ILE A 156 -0.51 1.61 9.03
N LYS A 157 0.68 1.24 8.55
CA LYS A 157 0.87 0.62 7.25
C LYS A 157 0.71 -0.89 7.41
N VAL A 158 -0.21 -1.50 6.66
CA VAL A 158 -0.52 -2.93 6.76
C VAL A 158 -0.15 -3.73 5.52
N ILE A 159 0.02 -3.06 4.38
CA ILE A 159 0.51 -3.63 3.12
C ILE A 159 1.47 -2.62 2.49
N GLU A 160 2.55 -3.14 1.92
CA GLU A 160 3.49 -2.42 1.05
C GLU A 160 4.09 -3.43 0.07
N GLU A 161 3.64 -3.37 -1.18
CA GLU A 161 4.07 -4.25 -2.25
C GLU A 161 4.60 -3.43 -3.41
N GLU A 162 5.78 -3.76 -3.88
CA GLU A 162 6.40 -3.08 -5.02
C GLU A 162 5.61 -3.36 -6.31
N GLU A 163 5.44 -2.32 -7.11
CA GLU A 163 4.72 -2.37 -8.38
C GLU A 163 5.54 -1.70 -9.47
N PRO A 164 6.05 -2.43 -10.45
CA PRO A 164 6.78 -1.84 -11.56
C PRO A 164 5.85 -1.03 -12.47
N ILE A 165 6.33 0.12 -12.94
CA ILE A 165 5.66 0.92 -13.93
C ILE A 165 6.34 0.71 -15.27
N VAL A 166 5.61 0.24 -16.26
CA VAL A 166 6.17 -0.28 -17.51
C VAL A 166 5.73 0.51 -18.73
N PHE A 167 6.61 0.62 -19.71
CA PHE A 167 6.23 1.07 -21.04
C PHE A 167 5.52 -0.05 -21.78
N VAL A 168 4.39 0.29 -22.39
CA VAL A 168 3.57 -0.65 -23.16
C VAL A 168 3.15 -0.05 -24.49
N SER A 169 2.98 -0.93 -25.47
CA SER A 169 2.42 -0.60 -26.79
C SER A 169 1.30 -1.58 -27.15
N SER A 170 0.56 -1.28 -28.24
CA SER A 170 -0.21 -2.33 -28.90
C SER A 170 0.69 -3.48 -29.33
N ALA A 171 0.23 -4.73 -29.22
CA ALA A 171 0.98 -5.90 -29.68
C ALA A 171 1.28 -5.86 -31.19
N ASN A 172 0.49 -5.11 -31.95
CA ASN A 172 0.67 -4.90 -33.41
C ASN A 172 1.66 -3.76 -33.74
N SER A 173 2.20 -3.08 -32.72
CA SER A 173 3.19 -2.01 -32.93
C SER A 173 4.49 -2.59 -33.47
N PRO A 174 5.17 -1.93 -34.43
CA PRO A 174 6.53 -2.31 -34.85
C PRO A 174 7.54 -2.35 -33.71
N LEU A 175 7.31 -1.62 -32.63
CA LEU A 175 8.17 -1.59 -31.44
C LEU A 175 8.02 -2.85 -30.58
N ALA A 176 6.88 -3.53 -30.64
CA ALA A 176 6.60 -4.72 -29.83
C ALA A 176 7.57 -5.89 -30.07
N SER A 177 8.16 -5.98 -31.26
CA SER A 177 9.10 -7.03 -31.62
C SER A 177 10.58 -6.60 -31.49
N ARG A 178 10.85 -5.32 -31.21
CA ARG A 178 12.22 -4.80 -31.07
C ARG A 178 12.78 -5.10 -29.68
N LYS A 179 14.03 -5.52 -29.64
CA LYS A 179 14.80 -5.70 -28.39
C LYS A 179 15.75 -4.52 -28.19
N ASP A 180 16.16 -4.31 -26.95
CA ASP A 180 17.12 -3.27 -26.56
C ASP A 180 16.72 -1.86 -27.05
N LEU A 181 15.43 -1.52 -26.83
CA LEU A 181 14.91 -0.19 -27.14
C LEU A 181 15.59 0.85 -26.23
N MET A 182 15.99 1.95 -26.86
CA MET A 182 16.47 3.13 -26.14
C MET A 182 15.32 4.14 -25.98
N LEU A 183 15.40 4.97 -24.97
CA LEU A 183 14.39 6.00 -24.73
C LEU A 183 14.12 6.88 -25.97
N GLN A 184 15.19 7.24 -26.71
CA GLN A 184 15.09 8.03 -27.95
C GLN A 184 14.28 7.35 -29.05
N ASP A 185 14.16 6.02 -29.05
CA ASP A 185 13.40 5.27 -30.06
C ASP A 185 11.89 5.44 -29.91
N ILE A 186 11.45 5.89 -28.73
CA ILE A 186 10.02 5.99 -28.39
C ILE A 186 9.53 7.43 -28.20
N LEU A 187 10.42 8.42 -28.01
CA LEU A 187 10.02 9.79 -27.65
C LEU A 187 9.17 10.49 -28.72
N ASP A 188 9.34 10.13 -30.00
CA ASP A 188 8.61 10.70 -31.11
C ASP A 188 7.30 9.94 -31.43
N GLU A 189 7.03 8.85 -30.70
CA GLU A 189 5.80 8.06 -30.86
C GLU A 189 4.61 8.73 -30.16
N PRO A 190 3.39 8.42 -30.59
CA PRO A 190 2.19 8.94 -29.94
C PRO A 190 1.99 8.33 -28.54
N PHE A 191 2.00 9.16 -27.50
CA PHE A 191 1.74 8.74 -26.13
C PHE A 191 0.31 9.04 -25.69
N PHE A 192 -0.30 8.06 -25.03
CA PHE A 192 -1.52 8.17 -24.24
C PHE A 192 -1.13 8.05 -22.78
N LEU A 193 -1.22 9.11 -21.99
CA LEU A 193 -0.70 9.14 -20.63
C LEU A 193 -1.77 9.51 -19.62
N THR A 194 -1.52 9.18 -18.37
CA THR A 194 -2.30 9.73 -17.27
C THR A 194 -1.99 11.21 -17.08
N GLU A 195 -2.86 11.91 -16.35
CA GLU A 195 -2.69 13.31 -16.04
C GLU A 195 -1.39 13.58 -15.28
N LYS A 196 -0.88 14.80 -15.38
CA LYS A 196 0.40 15.25 -14.79
C LYS A 196 0.49 15.14 -13.28
N ASN A 197 -0.65 15.08 -12.59
CA ASN A 197 -0.74 14.89 -11.14
C ASN A 197 -0.70 13.42 -10.70
N SER A 198 -0.68 12.47 -11.61
CA SER A 198 -0.46 11.05 -11.31
C SER A 198 1.00 10.82 -10.92
N ASN A 199 1.24 10.12 -9.80
CA ASN A 199 2.57 9.97 -9.19
C ASN A 199 3.60 9.33 -10.13
N TYR A 200 3.26 8.22 -10.78
CA TYR A 200 4.18 7.57 -11.72
C TYR A 200 4.40 8.41 -13.00
N ARG A 201 3.42 9.25 -13.40
CA ARG A 201 3.62 10.21 -14.49
C ARG A 201 4.59 11.31 -14.06
N GLN A 202 4.48 11.82 -12.83
CA GLN A 202 5.43 12.81 -12.31
C GLN A 202 6.84 12.23 -12.24
N ALA A 203 7.00 10.98 -11.78
CA ALA A 203 8.30 10.30 -11.75
C ALA A 203 8.90 10.16 -13.16
N LEU A 204 8.10 9.80 -14.16
CA LEU A 204 8.51 9.76 -15.56
C LEU A 204 8.94 11.15 -16.07
N ASP A 205 8.09 12.16 -15.85
CA ASP A 205 8.36 13.53 -16.31
C ASP A 205 9.63 14.11 -15.66
N GLN A 206 9.87 13.83 -14.37
CA GLN A 206 11.11 14.22 -13.68
C GLN A 206 12.34 13.54 -14.28
N HIS A 207 12.25 12.24 -14.57
CA HIS A 207 13.35 11.51 -15.21
C HIS A 207 13.69 12.07 -16.59
N LEU A 208 12.68 12.39 -17.39
CA LEU A 208 12.83 12.96 -18.72
C LEU A 208 13.30 14.42 -18.70
N ALA A 209 12.89 15.20 -17.70
CA ALA A 209 13.37 16.57 -17.54
C ALA A 209 14.88 16.65 -17.31
N MET A 210 15.46 15.69 -16.59
CA MET A 210 16.92 15.60 -16.41
C MET A 210 17.67 15.37 -17.75
N LYS A 211 16.98 14.82 -18.75
CA LYS A 211 17.52 14.60 -20.11
C LYS A 211 17.12 15.70 -21.12
N ALA A 212 16.47 16.78 -20.63
CA ALA A 212 15.93 17.89 -21.42
C ALA A 212 15.01 17.47 -22.60
N ARG A 213 14.23 16.41 -22.42
CA ARG A 213 13.33 15.82 -23.43
C ARG A 213 11.94 15.57 -22.87
N PRO A 214 11.06 16.61 -22.76
CA PRO A 214 9.71 16.42 -22.27
C PRO A 214 8.86 15.62 -23.25
N LEU A 215 8.06 14.68 -22.75
CA LEU A 215 7.03 14.00 -23.54
C LEU A 215 5.88 14.97 -23.86
N ARG A 216 5.34 14.83 -25.07
CA ARG A 216 4.14 15.53 -25.52
C ARG A 216 3.07 14.48 -25.83
N PRO A 217 2.26 14.07 -24.83
CA PRO A 217 1.20 13.10 -25.08
C PRO A 217 0.15 13.69 -26.02
N ILE A 218 -0.40 12.82 -26.87
CA ILE A 218 -1.55 13.20 -27.71
C ILE A 218 -2.88 13.07 -26.98
N LEU A 219 -2.89 12.34 -25.84
CA LEU A 219 -4.02 12.22 -24.95
C LEU A 219 -3.53 12.18 -23.50
N GLU A 220 -4.15 13.00 -22.66
CA GLU A 220 -4.00 12.94 -21.19
C GLU A 220 -5.38 12.71 -20.56
N ILE A 221 -5.51 11.64 -19.75
CA ILE A 221 -6.78 11.28 -19.11
C ILE A 221 -6.54 10.48 -17.83
N TYR A 222 -7.37 10.69 -16.81
CA TYR A 222 -7.28 9.98 -15.52
C TYR A 222 -7.73 8.52 -15.56
N ASP A 223 -8.26 8.02 -16.68
CA ASP A 223 -8.81 6.68 -16.83
C ASP A 223 -7.84 5.75 -17.55
N THR A 224 -7.19 4.85 -16.76
CA THR A 224 -6.23 3.85 -17.26
C THR A 224 -6.88 2.86 -18.22
N GLU A 225 -8.14 2.46 -17.98
CA GLU A 225 -8.86 1.52 -18.87
C GLU A 225 -9.13 2.17 -20.22
N PHE A 226 -9.48 3.45 -20.24
CA PHE A 226 -9.65 4.20 -21.47
C PHE A 226 -8.32 4.30 -22.24
N ILE A 227 -7.22 4.57 -21.57
CA ILE A 227 -5.88 4.56 -22.19
C ILE A 227 -5.61 3.23 -22.87
N ILE A 228 -5.84 2.10 -22.19
CA ILE A 228 -5.63 0.76 -22.74
C ILE A 228 -6.53 0.52 -23.99
N LYS A 229 -7.79 0.94 -23.93
CA LYS A 229 -8.70 0.86 -25.10
C LYS A 229 -8.18 1.66 -26.29
N MET A 230 -7.69 2.86 -26.07
CA MET A 230 -7.11 3.71 -27.12
C MET A 230 -5.84 3.08 -27.71
N MET A 231 -4.98 2.51 -26.88
CA MET A 231 -3.77 1.80 -27.34
C MET A 231 -4.08 0.58 -28.22
N LYS A 232 -5.15 -0.15 -27.90
CA LYS A 232 -5.59 -1.30 -28.72
C LYS A 232 -6.13 -0.87 -30.11
N GLN A 233 -6.69 0.33 -30.21
CA GLN A 233 -7.25 0.88 -31.46
C GLN A 233 -6.21 1.65 -32.29
N HIS A 234 -5.23 2.22 -31.62
CA HIS A 234 -4.22 3.08 -32.24
C HIS A 234 -2.82 2.62 -31.80
N ASN A 235 -1.87 2.68 -32.71
CA ASN A 235 -0.49 2.26 -32.42
C ASN A 235 0.24 3.32 -31.56
N GLY A 236 -0.23 3.50 -30.32
CA GLY A 236 0.38 4.43 -29.36
C GLY A 236 1.06 3.71 -28.22
N LEU A 237 1.78 4.48 -27.42
CA LEU A 237 2.50 4.03 -26.24
C LEU A 237 1.86 4.56 -24.96
N SER A 238 2.08 3.85 -23.86
CA SER A 238 1.75 4.36 -22.54
C SER A 238 2.81 3.94 -21.51
N PHE A 239 2.71 4.54 -20.32
CA PHE A 239 3.52 4.21 -19.16
C PHE A 239 2.59 3.96 -17.98
N LEU A 240 2.40 2.69 -17.62
CA LEU A 240 1.32 2.25 -16.73
C LEU A 240 1.83 1.22 -15.71
N PRO A 241 1.15 1.11 -14.54
CA PRO A 241 1.43 0.05 -13.57
C PRO A 241 1.24 -1.34 -14.20
N TYR A 242 2.17 -2.26 -13.93
CA TYR A 242 2.15 -3.59 -14.53
C TYR A 242 0.84 -4.34 -14.24
N PHE A 243 0.30 -4.26 -13.00
CA PHE A 243 -0.97 -4.90 -12.66
C PHE A 243 -2.14 -4.46 -13.56
N ALA A 244 -2.08 -3.24 -14.11
CA ALA A 244 -3.15 -2.72 -14.96
C ALA A 244 -3.10 -3.27 -16.39
N VAL A 245 -1.93 -3.70 -16.84
CA VAL A 245 -1.68 -4.17 -18.22
C VAL A 245 -1.39 -5.66 -18.33
N GLU A 246 -1.11 -6.32 -17.21
CA GLU A 246 -0.69 -7.73 -17.14
C GLU A 246 -1.61 -8.67 -17.95
N LYS A 247 -2.92 -8.63 -17.71
CA LYS A 247 -3.89 -9.47 -18.44
C LYS A 247 -3.90 -9.21 -19.95
N PHE A 248 -3.69 -7.96 -20.35
CA PHE A 248 -3.67 -7.60 -21.76
C PHE A 248 -2.37 -8.06 -22.43
N ILE A 249 -1.26 -8.07 -21.69
CA ILE A 249 0.02 -8.62 -22.16
C ILE A 249 -0.09 -10.15 -22.30
N GLN A 250 -0.63 -10.84 -21.28
CA GLN A 250 -0.83 -12.29 -21.31
C GLN A 250 -1.77 -12.72 -22.44
N ASN A 251 -2.78 -11.92 -22.75
CA ASN A 251 -3.71 -12.18 -23.86
C ASN A 251 -3.14 -11.85 -25.25
N GLY A 252 -1.95 -11.22 -25.32
CA GLY A 252 -1.36 -10.78 -26.57
C GLY A 252 -2.01 -9.53 -27.19
N ASP A 253 -2.76 -8.76 -26.41
CA ASP A 253 -3.35 -7.47 -26.82
C ASP A 253 -2.35 -6.33 -26.76
N LEU A 254 -1.48 -6.35 -25.75
CA LEU A 254 -0.40 -5.37 -25.51
C LEU A 254 0.95 -6.07 -25.45
N ALA A 255 2.01 -5.31 -25.70
CA ALA A 255 3.38 -5.73 -25.51
C ALA A 255 4.10 -4.80 -24.53
N MET A 256 4.84 -5.37 -23.58
CA MET A 256 5.75 -4.62 -22.73
C MET A 256 7.01 -4.29 -23.53
N LEU A 257 7.47 -3.04 -23.43
CA LEU A 257 8.68 -2.55 -24.08
C LEU A 257 9.83 -2.53 -23.08
N ASP A 258 10.92 -3.22 -23.41
CA ASP A 258 12.14 -3.28 -22.60
C ASP A 258 13.02 -2.04 -22.85
N ILE A 259 12.84 -1.01 -22.01
CA ILE A 259 13.61 0.24 -22.08
C ILE A 259 14.48 0.34 -20.84
N LYS A 260 15.71 -0.12 -20.95
CA LYS A 260 16.66 -0.25 -19.84
C LYS A 260 17.08 1.07 -19.16
N GLU A 261 16.85 2.21 -19.82
CA GLU A 261 17.27 3.52 -19.31
C GLU A 261 16.33 4.09 -18.23
N ILE A 262 15.14 3.51 -18.05
CA ILE A 262 14.14 3.95 -17.10
C ILE A 262 13.59 2.74 -16.36
N GLU A 263 13.84 2.71 -15.07
CA GLU A 263 13.28 1.76 -14.13
C GLU A 263 12.59 2.55 -13.03
N ILE A 264 11.27 2.51 -13.00
CA ILE A 264 10.44 3.22 -12.04
C ILE A 264 9.49 2.21 -11.41
N SER A 265 9.52 2.15 -10.08
CA SER A 265 8.58 1.39 -9.29
C SER A 265 7.81 2.32 -8.36
N MET A 266 6.56 1.97 -8.11
CA MET A 266 5.73 2.53 -7.06
C MET A 266 5.37 1.42 -6.09
N TYR A 267 4.63 1.74 -5.03
CA TYR A 267 4.22 0.75 -4.04
C TYR A 267 2.72 0.77 -3.86
N ARG A 268 2.10 -0.39 -3.91
CA ARG A 268 0.71 -0.59 -3.49
C ARG A 268 0.70 -0.64 -1.97
N GLN A 269 0.05 0.32 -1.34
CA GLN A 269 0.13 0.51 0.10
C GLN A 269 -1.26 0.66 0.70
N ILE A 270 -1.50 -0.02 1.83
CA ILE A 270 -2.69 0.19 2.65
C ILE A 270 -2.29 0.85 3.95
N PHE A 271 -2.99 1.94 4.26
CA PHE A 271 -2.85 2.69 5.51
C PHE A 271 -4.20 2.92 6.18
N TYR A 272 -4.14 3.08 7.49
CA TYR A 272 -5.18 3.73 8.27
C TYR A 272 -4.57 4.54 9.41
N HIS A 273 -5.33 5.49 9.97
CA HIS A 273 -4.83 6.33 11.06
C HIS A 273 -4.69 5.49 12.34
N LYS A 274 -3.61 5.67 13.11
CA LYS A 274 -3.31 4.88 14.33
C LYS A 274 -4.41 4.95 15.40
N ASP A 275 -5.12 6.09 15.49
CA ASP A 275 -6.17 6.31 16.47
C ASP A 275 -7.55 5.85 15.95
N LYS A 276 -7.63 5.40 14.70
CA LYS A 276 -8.83 4.78 14.14
C LYS A 276 -9.07 3.44 14.81
N PHE A 277 -10.28 3.23 15.30
CA PHE A 277 -10.71 1.90 15.75
C PHE A 277 -10.75 0.98 14.51
N CYS A 278 -9.86 0.03 14.47
CA CYS A 278 -9.80 -0.93 13.37
C CYS A 278 -10.95 -1.93 13.51
N THR A 279 -12.02 -1.70 12.74
CA THR A 279 -13.25 -2.52 12.79
C THR A 279 -13.02 -3.92 12.24
N ARG A 280 -13.97 -4.83 12.44
CA ARG A 280 -13.90 -6.19 11.88
C ARG A 280 -13.95 -6.15 10.35
N GLU A 281 -14.77 -5.27 9.78
CA GLU A 281 -14.89 -5.04 8.35
C GLU A 281 -13.55 -4.60 7.73
N MET A 282 -12.85 -3.67 8.37
CA MET A 282 -11.50 -3.26 7.96
C MET A 282 -10.52 -4.44 7.98
N LYS A 283 -10.52 -5.22 9.07
CA LYS A 283 -9.60 -6.37 9.24
C LYS A 283 -9.84 -7.43 8.17
N GLU A 284 -11.09 -7.77 7.90
CA GLU A 284 -11.44 -8.75 6.89
C GLU A 284 -11.10 -8.29 5.46
N PHE A 285 -11.33 -7.01 5.17
CA PHE A 285 -10.92 -6.44 3.89
C PHE A 285 -9.40 -6.52 3.71
N ILE A 286 -8.63 -6.08 4.71
CA ILE A 286 -7.16 -6.14 4.69
C ILE A 286 -6.67 -7.59 4.52
N ARG A 287 -7.30 -8.56 5.19
CA ARG A 287 -6.98 -9.97 5.04
C ARG A 287 -7.14 -10.44 3.60
N LEU A 288 -8.29 -10.14 2.99
CA LEU A 288 -8.55 -10.54 1.61
C LEU A 288 -7.57 -9.90 0.62
N VAL A 289 -7.18 -8.64 0.85
CA VAL A 289 -6.13 -8.02 0.03
C VAL A 289 -4.81 -8.77 0.20
N LYS A 290 -4.36 -9.06 1.42
CA LYS A 290 -3.13 -9.82 1.66
C LYS A 290 -3.14 -11.20 0.99
N GLU A 291 -4.26 -11.91 1.06
CA GLU A 291 -4.41 -13.20 0.37
C GLU A 291 -4.28 -13.05 -1.15
N SER A 292 -4.94 -12.03 -1.73
CA SER A 292 -4.86 -11.81 -3.18
C SER A 292 -3.46 -11.42 -3.66
N GLU A 293 -2.66 -10.73 -2.84
CA GLU A 293 -1.28 -10.39 -3.17
C GLU A 293 -0.36 -11.61 -3.07
N ASN A 294 -0.54 -12.48 -2.08
CA ASN A 294 0.24 -13.71 -1.93
C ASN A 294 0.02 -14.69 -3.10
N ASP A 295 -1.21 -14.79 -3.61
CA ASP A 295 -1.55 -15.64 -4.75
C ASP A 295 -0.82 -15.15 -6.02
N HIS A 296 -0.63 -13.85 -6.21
CA HIS A 296 0.12 -13.30 -7.35
C HIS A 296 1.63 -13.51 -7.26
N SER A 297 2.21 -13.47 -6.06
CA SER A 297 3.65 -13.66 -5.87
C SER A 297 4.14 -15.08 -6.22
N GLN A 298 3.25 -16.08 -6.22
CA GLN A 298 3.58 -17.48 -6.58
C GLN A 298 3.52 -17.75 -8.10
N VAL A 299 2.95 -16.84 -8.89
CA VAL A 299 2.79 -17.00 -10.36
C VAL A 299 3.98 -16.39 -11.12
N ILE A 300 4.80 -15.55 -10.45
CA ILE A 300 5.94 -14.84 -11.08
C ILE A 300 7.29 -15.58 -10.85
N GLN A 301 7.29 -16.70 -10.11
CA GLN A 301 8.45 -17.61 -10.02
C GLN A 301 8.32 -18.77 -11.02
#